data_11e6aa2c9bf442b859c881acf250b8ce
#
_entry.id   11e6aa2c9bf442b859c881acf250b8ce
#
_cell.length_a   1.000
_cell.length_b   1.000
_cell.length_c   1.000
_cell.angle_alpha   90.00
_cell.angle_beta   90.00
_cell.angle_gamma   90.00
#
_symmetry.space_group_name_H-M   'P 1'
#
loop_
_entity.id
_entity.type
_entity.pdbx_description
1 polymer ?
#
loop_
_entity_poly.entity_id
_entity_poly.type
_entity_poly.pdbx_seq_one_letter_code
_entity_poly.pdbx_strand_id
1 'polypeptide(L)'
;MKNKIKEIIFIFFLSINLQADLIGIPGEIIAIKLNEKINILHDNDLVINFNGNEYVILPVPYSVNDTVIKKGSYSIKVKKKDFGESRITISNPSMVDLSKSDSDRAYKESLLIKKALNTFTNNISPSFDFISPVEGIISSRYGKKRFINDKPRSPHLALDIAASEGTTIIAPSSGRIILVGDFFYSGKYIMLDHGKGLISSYSHMSEISVSIDSNVIVKVNVDESNEYVQYLLVTLSYFQEIDYQ
;
A
#
# COMPACT_ATOMS: atom_id res chain seq x y z
N MET A 1 14.20 -16.75 -14.70
CA MET A 1 13.17 -17.31 -13.79
C MET A 1 12.57 -16.14 -13.05
N LYS A 2 11.29 -15.83 -13.24
CA LYS A 2 10.63 -14.71 -12.53
C LYS A 2 10.43 -15.10 -11.07
N ASN A 3 11.17 -14.47 -10.16
CA ASN A 3 10.96 -14.67 -8.73
C ASN A 3 9.61 -14.01 -8.35
N LYS A 4 8.61 -14.84 -8.08
CA LYS A 4 7.37 -14.37 -7.47
C LYS A 4 7.65 -13.97 -6.03
N ILE A 5 7.31 -12.74 -5.65
CA ILE A 5 7.41 -12.31 -4.26
C ILE A 5 6.32 -13.02 -3.47
N LYS A 6 6.67 -14.15 -2.86
CA LYS A 6 5.75 -14.88 -1.98
C LYS A 6 5.52 -14.19 -0.62
N GLU A 7 6.26 -13.12 -0.32
CA GLU A 7 6.27 -12.52 1.02
C GLU A 7 5.53 -11.18 1.16
N ILE A 8 4.97 -10.63 0.08
CA ILE A 8 4.40 -9.26 0.11
C ILE A 8 2.91 -9.25 0.43
N ILE A 9 2.19 -10.32 0.12
CA ILE A 9 0.77 -10.43 0.44
C ILE A 9 0.55 -11.76 1.15
N PHE A 10 0.44 -11.71 2.49
CA PHE A 10 -0.10 -12.84 3.25
C PHE A 10 -1.61 -12.87 3.00
N ILE A 11 -2.05 -13.60 1.97
CA ILE A 11 -3.45 -13.93 1.77
C ILE A 11 -3.71 -15.21 2.55
N PHE A 12 -4.31 -15.10 3.72
CA PHE A 12 -4.83 -16.26 4.44
C PHE A 12 -6.13 -16.71 3.79
N PHE A 13 -6.09 -17.83 3.08
CA PHE A 13 -7.30 -18.49 2.58
C PHE A 13 -7.94 -19.30 3.72
N LEU A 14 -9.02 -18.79 4.26
CA LEU A 14 -9.81 -19.50 5.27
C LEU A 14 -11.12 -20.01 4.65
N SER A 15 -11.35 -21.32 4.71
CA SER A 15 -12.67 -21.91 4.49
C SER A 15 -13.44 -21.81 5.80
N ILE A 16 -14.38 -20.86 5.92
CA ILE A 16 -15.03 -20.57 7.21
C ILE A 16 -16.47 -21.06 7.21
N ASN A 17 -16.84 -21.74 8.29
CA ASN A 17 -18.23 -21.88 8.72
C ASN A 17 -18.74 -20.53 9.25
N LEU A 18 -20.00 -20.20 8.98
CA LEU A 18 -20.67 -18.89 9.11
C LEU A 18 -20.59 -18.18 10.48
N GLN A 19 -19.82 -18.66 11.43
CA GLN A 19 -19.78 -18.17 12.81
C GLN A 19 -18.37 -18.10 13.42
N ALA A 20 -17.31 -18.32 12.64
CA ALA A 20 -15.96 -18.15 13.15
C ALA A 20 -15.56 -16.68 13.08
N ASP A 21 -15.14 -16.11 14.22
CA ASP A 21 -14.52 -14.79 14.26
C ASP A 21 -13.32 -14.76 13.33
N LEU A 22 -13.33 -13.89 12.34
CA LEU A 22 -12.17 -13.62 11.52
C LEU A 22 -11.07 -13.03 12.39
N ILE A 23 -9.84 -13.49 12.18
CA ILE A 23 -8.70 -12.94 12.88
C ILE A 23 -7.80 -12.26 11.84
N GLY A 24 -7.45 -11.02 12.11
CA GLY A 24 -6.51 -10.24 11.30
C GLY A 24 -5.45 -9.58 12.16
N ILE A 25 -4.39 -9.14 11.53
CA ILE A 25 -3.39 -8.25 12.15
C ILE A 25 -3.31 -6.94 11.34
N PRO A 26 -2.93 -5.82 11.98
CA PRO A 26 -2.84 -4.52 11.31
C PRO A 26 -2.00 -4.58 10.03
N GLY A 27 -2.51 -4.01 8.95
CA GLY A 27 -1.85 -3.98 7.63
C GLY A 27 -1.97 -5.25 6.80
N GLU A 28 -2.73 -6.25 7.24
CA GLU A 28 -3.02 -7.45 6.45
C GLU A 28 -4.24 -7.31 5.57
N ILE A 29 -4.32 -8.21 4.59
CA ILE A 29 -5.49 -8.41 3.74
C ILE A 29 -6.04 -9.81 4.04
N ILE A 30 -7.32 -9.88 4.40
CA ILE A 30 -8.04 -11.14 4.59
C ILE A 30 -8.80 -11.44 3.31
N ALA A 31 -8.62 -12.61 2.74
CA ALA A 31 -9.39 -13.09 1.59
C ALA A 31 -10.34 -14.20 2.04
N ILE A 32 -11.64 -14.01 1.84
CA ILE A 32 -12.67 -14.99 2.17
C ILE A 32 -13.20 -15.58 0.88
N LYS A 33 -13.03 -16.88 0.70
CA LYS A 33 -13.58 -17.58 -0.45
C LYS A 33 -15.11 -17.57 -0.39
N LEU A 34 -15.73 -17.07 -1.46
CA LEU A 34 -17.18 -17.16 -1.63
C LEU A 34 -17.60 -18.61 -1.93
N ASN A 35 -18.67 -19.03 -1.32
CA ASN A 35 -19.32 -20.31 -1.58
C ASN A 35 -20.84 -20.15 -1.42
N GLU A 36 -21.61 -21.19 -1.71
CA GLU A 36 -23.08 -21.18 -1.65
C GLU A 36 -23.66 -20.74 -0.29
N LYS A 37 -22.87 -20.82 0.80
CA LYS A 37 -23.28 -20.42 2.15
C LYS A 37 -22.87 -18.98 2.51
N ILE A 38 -21.94 -18.38 1.76
CA ILE A 38 -21.42 -17.01 1.97
C ILE A 38 -21.80 -16.19 0.73
N ASN A 39 -23.09 -15.89 0.60
CA ASN A 39 -23.64 -15.12 -0.53
C ASN A 39 -24.02 -13.69 -0.14
N ILE A 40 -23.62 -13.21 1.04
CA ILE A 40 -23.95 -11.85 1.48
C ILE A 40 -22.85 -10.91 0.97
N LEU A 41 -22.97 -10.53 -0.28
CA LEU A 41 -22.18 -9.45 -0.86
C LEU A 41 -22.90 -8.13 -0.58
N HIS A 42 -22.16 -7.16 -0.09
CA HIS A 42 -22.60 -5.78 -0.06
C HIS A 42 -22.10 -5.08 -1.33
N ASP A 43 -22.83 -4.08 -1.81
CA ASP A 43 -22.52 -3.37 -3.07
C ASP A 43 -21.08 -2.84 -3.14
N ASN A 44 -20.48 -2.64 -1.98
CA ASN A 44 -19.13 -2.12 -1.83
C ASN A 44 -18.07 -3.19 -1.51
N ASP A 45 -18.39 -4.47 -1.51
CA ASP A 45 -17.38 -5.50 -1.26
C ASP A 45 -16.40 -5.61 -2.43
N LEU A 46 -15.11 -5.61 -2.13
CA LEU A 46 -14.09 -5.89 -3.12
C LEU A 46 -14.07 -7.40 -3.38
N VAL A 47 -14.61 -7.80 -4.51
CA VAL A 47 -14.59 -9.20 -4.96
C VAL A 47 -13.56 -9.37 -6.07
N ILE A 48 -12.74 -10.38 -5.93
CA ILE A 48 -11.73 -10.76 -6.92
C ILE A 48 -11.92 -12.22 -7.35
N ASN A 49 -11.53 -12.55 -8.58
CA ASN A 49 -11.38 -13.93 -9.02
C ASN A 49 -9.90 -14.33 -8.95
N PHE A 50 -9.60 -15.40 -8.25
CA PHE A 50 -8.27 -15.95 -8.17
C PHE A 50 -8.33 -17.48 -8.33
N ASN A 51 -7.61 -18.00 -9.33
CA ASN A 51 -7.59 -19.42 -9.68
C ASN A 51 -9.01 -20.02 -9.84
N GLY A 52 -9.92 -19.29 -10.51
CA GLY A 52 -11.28 -19.74 -10.76
C GLY A 52 -12.23 -19.72 -9.56
N ASN A 53 -11.81 -19.13 -8.44
CA ASN A 53 -12.65 -18.93 -7.26
C ASN A 53 -12.81 -17.44 -6.96
N GLU A 54 -13.97 -17.07 -6.45
CA GLU A 54 -14.24 -15.71 -6.01
C GLU A 54 -13.93 -15.54 -4.53
N TYR A 55 -13.35 -14.39 -4.19
CA TYR A 55 -12.98 -14.02 -2.83
C TYR A 55 -13.43 -12.60 -2.53
N VAL A 56 -14.00 -12.40 -1.35
CA VAL A 56 -14.14 -11.06 -0.76
C VAL A 56 -12.82 -10.69 -0.09
N ILE A 57 -12.36 -9.48 -0.36
CA ILE A 57 -11.10 -8.94 0.17
C ILE A 57 -11.40 -7.92 1.26
N LEU A 58 -10.91 -8.19 2.45
CA LEU A 58 -11.11 -7.36 3.64
C LEU A 58 -9.77 -6.85 4.15
N PRO A 59 -9.43 -5.56 3.91
CA PRO A 59 -8.22 -4.97 4.46
C PRO A 59 -8.37 -4.69 5.95
N VAL A 60 -7.29 -4.92 6.71
CA VAL A 60 -7.18 -4.59 8.14
C VAL A 60 -6.34 -3.33 8.28
N PRO A 61 -6.90 -2.18 8.72
CA PRO A 61 -6.14 -0.94 8.84
C PRO A 61 -4.97 -1.07 9.81
N TYR A 62 -3.85 -0.39 9.50
CA TYR A 62 -2.68 -0.34 10.39
C TYR A 62 -2.99 0.27 11.76
N SER A 63 -3.86 1.27 11.80
CA SER A 63 -4.21 2.01 13.01
C SER A 63 -5.03 1.21 14.02
N VAL A 64 -5.57 0.06 13.62
CA VAL A 64 -6.50 -0.73 14.45
C VAL A 64 -5.74 -1.83 15.17
N ASN A 65 -5.84 -1.87 16.50
CA ASN A 65 -5.19 -2.87 17.35
C ASN A 65 -6.12 -3.32 18.48
N ASP A 66 -6.05 -4.60 18.85
CA ASP A 66 -6.77 -5.20 19.97
C ASP A 66 -8.27 -4.84 20.03
N THR A 67 -8.92 -4.81 18.87
CA THR A 67 -10.33 -4.45 18.75
C THR A 67 -11.04 -5.33 17.72
N VAL A 68 -12.32 -5.14 17.58
CA VAL A 68 -13.14 -5.79 16.55
C VAL A 68 -13.57 -4.72 15.56
N ILE A 69 -13.25 -4.93 14.29
CA ILE A 69 -13.76 -4.11 13.20
C ILE A 69 -14.90 -4.84 12.50
N LYS A 70 -15.92 -4.08 12.08
CA LYS A 70 -17.01 -4.60 11.27
C LYS A 70 -16.88 -4.09 9.85
N LYS A 71 -17.04 -4.99 8.89
CA LYS A 71 -17.06 -4.70 7.45
C LYS A 71 -18.23 -5.46 6.85
N GLY A 72 -19.31 -4.73 6.51
CA GLY A 72 -20.55 -5.36 6.11
C GLY A 72 -21.02 -6.37 7.16
N SER A 73 -21.25 -7.62 6.75
CA SER A 73 -21.63 -8.73 7.64
C SER A 73 -20.45 -9.39 8.36
N TYR A 74 -19.21 -8.99 8.06
CA TYR A 74 -18.02 -9.61 8.64
C TYR A 74 -17.58 -8.91 9.92
N SER A 75 -17.15 -9.73 10.90
CA SER A 75 -16.54 -9.26 12.14
C SER A 75 -15.10 -9.77 12.20
N ILE A 76 -14.15 -8.86 12.32
CA ILE A 76 -12.73 -9.17 12.31
C ILE A 76 -12.15 -8.80 13.67
N LYS A 77 -11.68 -9.79 14.42
CA LYS A 77 -10.91 -9.56 15.65
C LYS A 77 -9.47 -9.23 15.28
N VAL A 78 -9.08 -7.99 15.45
CA VAL A 78 -7.71 -7.53 15.13
C VAL A 78 -6.81 -7.78 16.33
N LYS A 79 -5.78 -8.60 16.12
CA LYS A 79 -4.74 -8.85 17.13
C LYS A 79 -3.63 -7.81 17.02
N LYS A 80 -3.10 -7.42 18.16
CA LYS A 80 -1.92 -6.53 18.22
C LYS A 80 -0.71 -7.18 17.55
N LYS A 81 0.02 -6.37 16.79
CA LYS A 81 1.33 -6.74 16.23
C LYS A 81 2.35 -5.66 16.56
N ASP A 82 3.51 -6.08 17.04
CA ASP A 82 4.68 -5.21 17.15
C ASP A 82 5.49 -5.30 15.86
N PHE A 83 5.60 -4.18 15.16
CA PHE A 83 6.37 -4.07 13.93
C PHE A 83 7.80 -3.57 14.17
N GLY A 84 8.16 -3.34 15.45
CA GLY A 84 9.43 -2.74 15.83
C GLY A 84 9.49 -1.24 15.59
N GLU A 85 10.69 -0.69 15.77
CA GLU A 85 10.96 0.73 15.68
C GLU A 85 12.09 1.03 14.69
N SER A 86 12.06 2.24 14.13
CA SER A 86 13.16 2.84 13.35
C SER A 86 13.47 4.19 13.97
N ARG A 87 14.72 4.37 14.40
CA ARG A 87 15.22 5.61 14.99
C ARG A 87 16.28 6.19 14.07
N ILE A 88 16.07 7.44 13.65
CA ILE A 88 16.95 8.14 12.71
C ILE A 88 17.34 9.47 13.33
N THR A 89 18.62 9.79 13.25
CA THR A 89 19.12 11.11 13.62
C THR A 89 19.39 11.92 12.35
N ILE A 90 18.75 13.06 12.23
CA ILE A 90 18.94 14.02 11.12
C ILE A 90 19.62 15.26 11.68
N SER A 91 20.80 15.58 11.14
CA SER A 91 21.58 16.74 11.57
C SER A 91 21.05 18.07 11.04
N ASN A 92 20.31 18.04 9.92
CA ASN A 92 19.76 19.25 9.33
C ASN A 92 18.40 19.62 9.97
N PRO A 93 18.33 20.70 10.77
CA PRO A 93 17.10 21.10 11.46
C PRO A 93 15.94 21.39 10.51
N SER A 94 16.20 21.92 9.32
CA SER A 94 15.16 22.29 8.35
C SER A 94 14.39 21.10 7.80
N MET A 95 14.94 19.89 7.89
CA MET A 95 14.24 18.66 7.52
C MET A 95 13.38 18.09 8.66
N VAL A 96 13.52 18.62 9.86
CA VAL A 96 12.80 18.17 11.07
C VAL A 96 11.73 19.18 11.46
N ASP A 97 12.08 20.46 11.47
CA ASP A 97 11.19 21.57 11.78
C ASP A 97 11.01 22.40 10.49
N LEU A 98 9.94 22.10 9.76
CA LEU A 98 9.69 22.67 8.43
C LEU A 98 9.45 24.18 8.49
N SER A 99 9.93 24.88 7.48
CA SER A 99 9.47 26.24 7.19
C SER A 99 7.97 26.26 6.91
N LYS A 100 7.34 27.44 7.04
CA LYS A 100 5.92 27.57 6.69
C LYS A 100 5.66 27.20 5.23
N SER A 101 6.54 27.61 4.30
CA SER A 101 6.42 27.28 2.88
C SER A 101 6.48 25.77 2.62
N ASP A 102 7.43 25.06 3.27
CA ASP A 102 7.57 23.62 3.12
C ASP A 102 6.40 22.87 3.74
N SER A 103 5.91 23.33 4.88
CA SER A 103 4.72 22.79 5.52
C SER A 103 3.47 22.97 4.64
N ASP A 104 3.28 24.16 4.06
CA ASP A 104 2.16 24.44 3.14
C ASP A 104 2.28 23.59 1.86
N ARG A 105 3.49 23.39 1.33
CA ARG A 105 3.77 22.49 0.20
C ARG A 105 3.42 21.06 0.56
N ALA A 106 3.97 20.52 1.62
CA ALA A 106 3.73 19.15 2.07
C ALA A 106 2.24 18.88 2.32
N TYR A 107 1.52 19.86 2.91
CA TYR A 107 0.07 19.76 3.12
C TYR A 107 -0.70 19.67 1.80
N LYS A 108 -0.43 20.55 0.83
CA LYS A 108 -1.10 20.52 -0.49
C LYS A 108 -0.83 19.19 -1.21
N GLU A 109 0.40 18.71 -1.17
CA GLU A 109 0.79 17.44 -1.76
C GLU A 109 0.08 16.25 -1.10
N SER A 110 -0.07 16.29 0.23
CA SER A 110 -0.82 15.26 0.96
C SER A 110 -2.28 15.15 0.51
N LEU A 111 -2.92 16.28 0.15
CA LEU A 111 -4.28 16.29 -0.40
C LEU A 111 -4.34 15.63 -1.79
N LEU A 112 -3.33 15.83 -2.63
CA LEU A 112 -3.24 15.17 -3.94
C LEU A 112 -3.09 13.66 -3.78
N ILE A 113 -2.19 13.21 -2.89
CA ILE A 113 -2.00 11.80 -2.58
C ILE A 113 -3.30 11.20 -2.02
N LYS A 114 -3.94 11.88 -1.06
CA LYS A 114 -5.21 11.43 -0.50
C LYS A 114 -6.31 11.31 -1.56
N LYS A 115 -6.38 12.29 -2.49
CA LYS A 115 -7.33 12.21 -3.62
C LYS A 115 -7.05 10.99 -4.50
N ALA A 116 -5.79 10.74 -4.84
CA ALA A 116 -5.41 9.59 -5.66
C ALA A 116 -5.69 8.25 -4.93
N LEU A 117 -5.42 8.16 -3.61
CA LEU A 117 -5.75 6.99 -2.80
C LEU A 117 -7.25 6.67 -2.75
N ASN A 118 -8.12 7.65 -3.01
CA ASN A 118 -9.58 7.46 -3.08
C ASN A 118 -10.07 7.02 -4.47
N THR A 119 -9.17 6.72 -5.40
CA THR A 119 -9.56 6.23 -6.72
C THR A 119 -10.16 4.83 -6.60
N PHE A 120 -11.33 4.66 -7.21
CA PHE A 120 -12.01 3.37 -7.27
C PHE A 120 -12.52 3.13 -8.69
N THR A 121 -11.83 2.29 -9.46
CA THR A 121 -12.13 2.03 -10.88
C THR A 121 -12.80 0.66 -11.03
N ASN A 122 -14.09 0.67 -11.41
CA ASN A 122 -14.90 -0.55 -11.50
C ASN A 122 -14.58 -1.44 -12.71
N ASN A 123 -14.16 -0.84 -13.82
CA ASN A 123 -13.93 -1.52 -15.09
C ASN A 123 -12.53 -2.14 -15.22
N ILE A 124 -11.69 -2.03 -14.20
CA ILE A 124 -10.41 -2.71 -14.10
C ILE A 124 -10.52 -3.79 -13.02
N SER A 125 -10.23 -5.03 -13.38
CA SER A 125 -10.19 -6.14 -12.42
C SER A 125 -8.78 -6.29 -11.87
N PRO A 126 -8.56 -6.10 -10.56
CA PRO A 126 -7.23 -6.19 -9.98
C PRO A 126 -6.71 -7.63 -10.03
N SER A 127 -5.42 -7.77 -10.33
CA SER A 127 -4.68 -9.00 -10.11
C SER A 127 -3.85 -8.85 -8.84
N PHE A 128 -3.90 -9.85 -7.96
CA PHE A 128 -3.05 -9.94 -6.77
C PHE A 128 -1.75 -10.72 -7.04
N ASP A 129 -1.49 -11.10 -8.28
CA ASP A 129 -0.24 -11.77 -8.70
C ASP A 129 0.83 -10.71 -8.98
N PHE A 130 1.33 -10.10 -7.91
CA PHE A 130 2.35 -9.07 -7.98
C PHE A 130 3.74 -9.69 -8.16
N ILE A 131 4.54 -9.07 -9.02
CA ILE A 131 5.98 -9.36 -9.13
C ILE A 131 6.79 -8.31 -8.35
N SER A 132 8.06 -8.61 -8.04
CA SER A 132 8.95 -7.60 -7.46
C SER A 132 9.11 -6.42 -8.42
N PRO A 133 8.90 -5.19 -7.96
CA PRO A 133 9.10 -4.01 -8.80
C PRO A 133 10.58 -3.77 -9.12
N VAL A 134 11.47 -4.28 -8.30
CA VAL A 134 12.93 -4.13 -8.46
C VAL A 134 13.65 -5.30 -7.81
N GLU A 135 14.84 -5.61 -8.31
CA GLU A 135 15.79 -6.50 -7.63
C GLU A 135 16.60 -5.69 -6.61
N GLY A 136 16.64 -6.15 -5.36
CA GLY A 136 17.32 -5.45 -4.28
C GLY A 136 17.14 -6.11 -2.93
N ILE A 137 17.73 -5.50 -1.90
CA ILE A 137 17.68 -5.97 -0.52
C ILE A 137 16.56 -5.24 0.21
N ILE A 138 15.67 -5.96 0.91
CA ILE A 138 14.68 -5.32 1.78
C ILE A 138 15.42 -4.65 2.93
N SER A 139 15.51 -3.31 2.89
CA SER A 139 16.21 -2.49 3.88
C SER A 139 15.28 -2.07 5.03
N SER A 140 13.99 -1.87 4.76
CA SER A 140 13.01 -1.62 5.82
C SER A 140 11.68 -2.29 5.50
N ARG A 141 11.08 -2.90 6.53
CA ARG A 141 9.77 -3.55 6.43
C ARG A 141 8.65 -2.61 6.85
N TYR A 142 7.45 -2.89 6.34
CA TYR A 142 6.21 -2.22 6.68
C TYR A 142 5.91 -2.23 8.19
N GLY A 143 5.32 -1.15 8.67
CA GLY A 143 4.68 -1.05 9.97
C GLY A 143 5.56 -0.49 11.08
N LYS A 144 6.86 -0.29 10.87
CA LYS A 144 7.77 0.21 11.92
C LYS A 144 7.34 1.58 12.43
N LYS A 145 7.32 1.75 13.75
CA LYS A 145 7.22 3.07 14.38
C LYS A 145 8.46 3.88 14.05
N ARG A 146 8.29 5.13 13.62
CA ARG A 146 9.40 6.03 13.29
C ARG A 146 9.65 7.06 14.37
N PHE A 147 10.92 7.27 14.67
CA PHE A 147 11.40 8.37 15.50
C PHE A 147 12.50 9.11 14.74
N ILE A 148 12.35 10.42 14.64
CA ILE A 148 13.37 11.31 14.06
C ILE A 148 13.82 12.27 15.17
N ASN A 149 15.11 12.23 15.52
CA ASN A 149 15.67 12.98 16.66
C ASN A 149 14.82 12.74 17.93
N ASP A 150 14.50 11.45 18.19
CA ASP A 150 13.68 10.97 19.30
C ASP A 150 12.21 11.48 19.32
N LYS A 151 11.81 12.27 18.36
CA LYS A 151 10.42 12.72 18.20
C LYS A 151 9.62 11.68 17.39
N PRO A 152 8.44 11.23 17.85
CA PRO A 152 7.62 10.29 17.10
C PRO A 152 7.14 10.90 15.78
N ARG A 153 7.09 10.08 14.74
CA ARG A 153 6.61 10.41 13.40
C ARG A 153 5.58 9.39 12.92
N SER A 154 4.96 9.68 11.79
CA SER A 154 4.08 8.71 11.14
C SER A 154 4.80 7.38 10.90
N PRO A 155 4.13 6.24 11.13
CA PRO A 155 4.75 4.94 10.96
C PRO A 155 5.20 4.71 9.50
N HIS A 156 6.11 3.77 9.33
CA HIS A 156 6.60 3.36 8.01
C HIS A 156 5.59 2.43 7.34
N LEU A 157 4.69 2.96 6.53
CA LEU A 157 3.66 2.19 5.84
C LEU A 157 4.08 1.77 4.42
N ALA A 158 5.36 1.46 4.23
CA ALA A 158 5.92 1.01 2.96
C ALA A 158 6.90 -0.15 3.17
N LEU A 159 7.32 -0.75 2.07
CA LEU A 159 8.44 -1.67 1.99
C LEU A 159 9.59 -0.95 1.30
N ASP A 160 10.75 -0.83 1.96
CA ASP A 160 11.93 -0.26 1.34
C ASP A 160 12.80 -1.36 0.75
N ILE A 161 13.14 -1.24 -0.53
CA ILE A 161 14.07 -2.12 -1.23
C ILE A 161 15.27 -1.28 -1.66
N ALA A 162 16.43 -1.58 -1.11
CA ALA A 162 17.67 -0.94 -1.52
C ALA A 162 18.14 -1.56 -2.85
N ALA A 163 18.34 -0.71 -3.84
CA ALA A 163 18.89 -1.07 -5.15
C ALA A 163 19.92 -0.02 -5.57
N SER A 164 20.83 -0.41 -6.46
CA SER A 164 21.81 0.52 -7.01
C SER A 164 21.10 1.61 -7.83
N GLU A 165 21.68 2.79 -7.84
CA GLU A 165 21.29 3.89 -8.73
C GLU A 165 21.19 3.41 -10.18
N GLY A 166 20.17 3.85 -10.93
CA GLY A 166 19.93 3.38 -12.29
C GLY A 166 19.23 2.03 -12.43
N THR A 167 18.90 1.36 -11.31
CA THR A 167 18.16 0.11 -11.37
C THR A 167 16.73 0.37 -11.85
N THR A 168 16.35 -0.33 -12.93
CA THR A 168 15.01 -0.22 -13.50
C THR A 168 13.94 -0.71 -12.54
N ILE A 169 12.90 0.11 -12.37
CA ILE A 169 11.69 -0.24 -11.64
C ILE A 169 10.61 -0.63 -12.63
N ILE A 170 9.93 -1.71 -12.37
CA ILE A 170 8.80 -2.19 -13.18
C ILE A 170 7.51 -2.17 -12.38
N ALA A 171 6.38 -1.92 -13.04
CA ALA A 171 5.09 -2.08 -12.41
C ALA A 171 4.91 -3.54 -11.94
N PRO A 172 4.48 -3.78 -10.69
CA PRO A 172 4.34 -5.14 -10.17
C PRO A 172 3.16 -5.88 -10.78
N SER A 173 2.19 -5.15 -11.29
CA SER A 173 1.01 -5.62 -12.02
C SER A 173 0.54 -4.55 -12.97
N SER A 174 -0.31 -4.90 -13.93
CA SER A 174 -0.92 -3.95 -14.86
C SER A 174 -1.77 -2.93 -14.11
N GLY A 175 -1.82 -1.71 -14.62
CA GLY A 175 -2.58 -0.62 -14.01
C GLY A 175 -2.52 0.65 -14.84
N ARG A 176 -3.17 1.70 -14.34
CA ARG A 176 -3.17 3.03 -14.91
C ARG A 176 -2.47 4.01 -13.97
N ILE A 177 -1.61 4.85 -14.51
CA ILE A 177 -0.96 5.92 -13.74
C ILE A 177 -2.00 6.98 -13.36
N ILE A 178 -2.18 7.21 -12.06
CA ILE A 178 -3.16 8.16 -11.52
C ILE A 178 -2.53 9.36 -10.82
N LEU A 179 -1.26 9.29 -10.48
CA LEU A 179 -0.51 10.40 -9.91
C LEU A 179 0.95 10.33 -10.33
N VAL A 180 1.50 11.46 -10.72
CA VAL A 180 2.92 11.69 -11.02
C VAL A 180 3.32 13.04 -10.44
N GLY A 181 4.46 13.13 -9.78
CA GLY A 181 4.96 14.41 -9.27
C GLY A 181 6.29 14.29 -8.56
N ASP A 182 6.81 15.46 -8.15
CA ASP A 182 7.94 15.60 -7.24
C ASP A 182 7.42 16.17 -5.92
N PHE A 183 7.37 15.33 -4.90
CA PHE A 183 6.73 15.59 -3.62
C PHE A 183 7.78 15.81 -2.52
N PHE A 184 7.49 16.71 -1.60
CA PHE A 184 8.43 17.13 -0.55
C PHE A 184 9.04 15.96 0.24
N TYR A 185 8.18 15.01 0.66
CA TYR A 185 8.66 13.84 1.43
C TYR A 185 9.02 12.63 0.57
N SER A 186 8.38 12.49 -0.59
CA SER A 186 8.49 11.27 -1.39
C SER A 186 9.41 11.42 -2.60
N GLY A 187 9.92 12.65 -2.85
CA GLY A 187 10.68 12.93 -4.06
C GLY A 187 9.85 12.66 -5.31
N LYS A 188 10.48 12.22 -6.38
CA LYS A 188 9.76 11.79 -7.58
C LYS A 188 8.91 10.56 -7.24
N TYR A 189 7.63 10.68 -7.51
CA TYR A 189 6.60 9.80 -6.99
C TYR A 189 5.55 9.48 -8.03
N ILE A 190 5.11 8.23 -8.07
CA ILE A 190 3.99 7.79 -8.90
C ILE A 190 3.01 6.93 -8.11
N MET A 191 1.76 6.90 -8.57
CA MET A 191 0.74 5.95 -8.11
C MET A 191 0.06 5.27 -9.28
N LEU A 192 -0.16 3.97 -9.13
CA LEU A 192 -0.86 3.11 -10.09
C LEU A 192 -2.18 2.63 -9.49
N ASP A 193 -3.24 2.79 -10.27
CA ASP A 193 -4.54 2.17 -10.01
C ASP A 193 -4.63 0.82 -10.73
N HIS A 194 -4.73 -0.26 -9.98
CA HIS A 194 -4.90 -1.63 -10.47
C HIS A 194 -6.36 -2.05 -10.55
N GLY A 195 -7.28 -1.13 -10.23
CA GLY A 195 -8.72 -1.34 -10.21
C GLY A 195 -9.29 -1.63 -8.82
N LYS A 196 -10.57 -1.33 -8.67
CA LYS A 196 -11.38 -1.57 -7.46
C LYS A 196 -10.69 -1.12 -6.15
N GLY A 197 -9.99 0.03 -6.21
CA GLY A 197 -9.30 0.60 -5.07
C GLY A 197 -7.97 -0.04 -4.70
N LEU A 198 -7.46 -0.99 -5.48
CA LEU A 198 -6.11 -1.52 -5.32
C LEU A 198 -5.12 -0.55 -5.97
N ILE A 199 -4.31 0.12 -5.16
CA ILE A 199 -3.37 1.15 -5.59
C ILE A 199 -1.98 0.80 -5.10
N SER A 200 -0.98 0.92 -5.97
CA SER A 200 0.43 0.87 -5.60
C SER A 200 1.10 2.23 -5.78
N SER A 201 2.10 2.52 -4.96
CA SER A 201 2.85 3.77 -5.03
C SER A 201 4.36 3.53 -4.95
N TYR A 202 5.12 4.45 -5.55
CA TYR A 202 6.57 4.38 -5.65
C TYR A 202 7.14 5.76 -5.40
N SER A 203 8.16 5.84 -4.56
CA SER A 203 8.80 7.08 -4.13
C SER A 203 10.32 7.01 -4.26
N HIS A 204 10.95 8.17 -4.12
CA HIS A 204 12.41 8.35 -4.18
C HIS A 204 13.03 7.89 -5.50
N MET A 205 12.29 8.05 -6.58
CA MET A 205 12.79 7.76 -7.92
C MET A 205 13.68 8.90 -8.42
N SER A 206 14.65 8.59 -9.26
CA SER A 206 15.51 9.60 -9.88
C SER A 206 14.92 10.17 -11.15
N GLU A 207 14.23 9.32 -11.92
CA GLU A 207 13.53 9.73 -13.14
C GLU A 207 12.16 9.04 -13.23
N ILE A 208 11.22 9.70 -13.91
CA ILE A 208 9.90 9.15 -14.23
C ILE A 208 9.71 9.23 -15.73
N SER A 209 9.58 8.08 -16.38
CA SER A 209 9.39 7.97 -17.85
C SER A 209 7.92 7.78 -18.26
N VAL A 210 6.99 7.88 -17.32
CA VAL A 210 5.55 7.71 -17.56
C VAL A 210 4.77 8.97 -17.25
N SER A 211 3.58 9.11 -17.82
CA SER A 211 2.67 10.22 -17.57
C SER A 211 1.34 9.75 -16.99
N ILE A 212 0.57 10.69 -16.41
CA ILE A 212 -0.80 10.44 -15.94
C ILE A 212 -1.62 9.87 -17.09
N ASP A 213 -2.56 8.96 -16.77
CA ASP A 213 -3.43 8.22 -17.67
C ASP A 213 -2.73 7.21 -18.60
N SER A 214 -1.39 7.07 -18.52
CA SER A 214 -0.71 5.99 -19.23
C SER A 214 -1.16 4.63 -18.68
N ASN A 215 -1.54 3.72 -19.57
CA ASN A 215 -1.70 2.32 -19.23
C ASN A 215 -0.33 1.64 -19.17
N VAL A 216 -0.02 1.04 -18.04
CA VAL A 216 1.26 0.35 -17.82
C VAL A 216 1.02 -1.15 -17.84
N ILE A 217 1.64 -1.82 -18.80
CA ILE A 217 1.72 -3.27 -18.86
C ILE A 217 3.14 -3.66 -18.43
N VAL A 218 3.35 -3.78 -17.12
CA VAL A 218 4.58 -4.35 -16.53
C VAL A 218 5.90 -3.78 -17.07
N LYS A 219 6.08 -2.45 -17.23
CA LYS A 219 7.43 -1.83 -17.31
C LYS A 219 7.36 -0.33 -17.07
N VAL A 220 8.01 0.13 -16.04
CA VAL A 220 8.35 1.54 -15.82
C VAL A 220 9.87 1.58 -15.63
N ASN A 221 10.59 2.24 -16.51
CA ASN A 221 12.02 2.45 -16.34
C ASN A 221 12.23 3.69 -15.49
N VAL A 222 13.12 3.61 -14.52
CA VAL A 222 13.49 4.74 -13.66
C VAL A 222 14.99 4.80 -13.54
N ASP A 223 15.55 5.95 -13.82
CA ASP A 223 16.98 6.18 -13.78
C ASP A 223 17.35 7.15 -12.65
N GLU A 224 18.38 6.79 -11.95
CA GLU A 224 19.39 7.47 -11.12
C GLU A 224 19.03 8.40 -9.94
N SER A 225 19.67 8.13 -8.86
CA SER A 225 20.21 8.85 -7.71
C SER A 225 19.41 8.88 -6.40
N ASN A 226 19.54 7.84 -5.64
CA ASN A 226 19.71 7.82 -4.17
C ASN A 226 19.87 6.38 -3.69
N GLU A 227 20.69 6.14 -2.69
CA GLU A 227 21.04 4.79 -2.18
C GLU A 227 19.83 3.99 -1.65
N TYR A 228 18.64 4.56 -1.66
CA TYR A 228 17.42 3.93 -1.14
C TYR A 228 16.23 4.31 -2.00
N VAL A 229 15.68 3.35 -2.68
CA VAL A 229 14.37 3.51 -3.30
C VAL A 229 13.31 2.95 -2.37
N GLN A 230 12.35 3.77 -1.94
CA GLN A 230 11.22 3.32 -1.14
C GLN A 230 10.11 2.82 -2.04
N TYR A 231 9.70 1.58 -1.84
CA TYR A 231 8.66 0.93 -2.62
C TYR A 231 7.50 0.47 -1.79
N LEU A 232 6.40 0.55 -2.44
CA LEU A 232 5.18 -0.21 -2.32
C LEU A 232 4.41 -0.01 -1.02
N LEU A 233 3.58 1.00 -1.02
CA LEU A 233 2.33 0.96 -0.30
C LEU A 233 1.28 0.37 -1.25
N VAL A 234 0.96 -0.92 -1.15
CA VAL A 234 -0.29 -1.42 -1.71
C VAL A 234 -1.39 -0.99 -0.76
N THR A 235 -2.09 0.07 -1.13
CA THR A 235 -3.23 0.56 -0.37
C THR A 235 -4.49 0.12 -1.08
N LEU A 236 -5.35 -0.58 -0.37
CA LEU A 236 -6.74 -0.71 -0.78
C LEU A 236 -7.46 0.54 -0.27
N SER A 237 -7.93 1.40 -1.16
CA SER A 237 -8.58 2.69 -0.85
C SER A 237 -9.87 2.57 -0.04
N TYR A 238 -10.29 1.37 0.27
CA TYR A 238 -11.46 1.03 1.08
C TYR A 238 -11.36 1.42 2.56
N PHE A 239 -10.28 2.09 2.98
CA PHE A 239 -10.01 2.42 4.37
C PHE A 239 -10.74 3.66 4.91
N GLN A 240 -11.49 4.40 4.10
CA GLN A 240 -11.93 5.73 4.49
C GLN A 240 -13.29 5.82 5.19
N GLU A 241 -14.04 4.74 5.32
CA GLU A 241 -15.30 4.74 6.08
C GLU A 241 -15.24 3.82 7.31
N ILE A 242 -14.28 4.03 8.18
CA ILE A 242 -14.39 3.57 9.55
C ILE A 242 -14.83 4.79 10.36
N ASP A 243 -16.13 4.96 10.52
CA ASP A 243 -16.68 5.81 11.58
C ASP A 243 -16.21 5.24 12.91
N TYR A 244 -15.32 5.95 13.56
CA TYR A 244 -15.01 5.73 14.96
C TYR A 244 -16.22 6.22 15.74
N GLN A 245 -17.11 5.32 16.14
CA GLN A 245 -18.07 5.54 17.22
C GLN A 245 -17.43 5.21 18.55
#